data_3cc0ca8081916cee2b0c01b47250ac60
#
_entry.id   3cc0ca8081916cee2b0c01b47250ac60
#
_cell.length_a   1.000
_cell.length_b   1.000
_cell.length_c   1.000
_cell.angle_alpha   90.00
_cell.angle_beta   90.00
_cell.angle_gamma   90.00
#
_symmetry.space_group_name_H-M   'P 1'
#
loop_
_entity.id
_entity.type
_entity.pdbx_description
1 polymer ?
#
loop_
_entity_poly.entity_id
_entity_poly.type
_entity_poly.pdbx_seq_one_letter_code
_entity_poly.pdbx_strand_id
1 'polypeptide(L)'
;YIPTAILLLGLIMRGVAFDFRAKAVTGHRRLWDRVFKYGSAMATLTQGYMLGRYVLGFEDGLIPQLFAGLSAICVAAAYGYIGCAWLLMKTEGDTQKRAAVTGRRMGWLAAAGILAISLVNPFASSVIADRWFSFPEIILALPMPIMVGVLVLAVDQYFKNVPTINDVGSWFPLS
;
A
#
# COMPACT_ATOMS: atom_id res chain seq x y z
N TYR A 1 20.16 2.66 11.24
CA TYR A 1 21.01 2.62 10.02
C TYR A 1 20.76 1.37 9.16
N ILE A 2 20.57 0.18 9.76
CA ILE A 2 20.34 -1.06 8.99
C ILE A 2 19.11 -0.98 8.07
N PRO A 3 17.93 -0.55 8.52
CA PRO A 3 16.77 -0.41 7.63
C PRO A 3 17.03 0.55 6.46
N THR A 4 17.75 1.64 6.70
CA THR A 4 18.11 2.60 5.62
C THR A 4 19.01 1.96 4.55
N ALA A 5 19.98 1.14 4.97
CA ALA A 5 20.85 0.42 4.03
C ALA A 5 20.05 -0.59 3.20
N ILE A 6 19.11 -1.31 3.82
CA ILE A 6 18.22 -2.26 3.12
C ILE A 6 17.31 -1.52 2.14
N LEU A 7 16.77 -0.36 2.52
CA LEU A 7 15.97 0.49 1.64
C LEU A 7 16.76 0.90 0.40
N LEU A 8 17.98 1.41 0.59
CA LEU A 8 18.86 1.82 -0.50
C LEU A 8 19.18 0.64 -1.42
N LEU A 9 19.51 -0.52 -0.86
CA LEU A 9 19.75 -1.73 -1.64
C LEU A 9 18.53 -2.10 -2.49
N GLY A 10 17.33 -2.06 -1.92
CA GLY A 10 16.08 -2.32 -2.63
C GLY A 10 15.84 -1.35 -3.79
N LEU A 11 16.13 -0.06 -3.59
CA LEU A 11 16.02 0.97 -4.62
C LEU A 11 17.06 0.77 -5.74
N ILE A 12 18.30 0.43 -5.39
CA ILE A 12 19.35 0.13 -6.36
C ILE A 12 18.97 -1.10 -7.19
N MET A 13 18.53 -2.18 -6.56
CA MET A 13 18.06 -3.38 -7.26
C MET A 13 16.91 -3.07 -8.22
N ARG A 14 15.96 -2.23 -7.82
CA ARG A 14 14.85 -1.80 -8.66
C ARG A 14 15.33 -0.99 -9.87
N GLY A 15 16.24 -0.03 -9.67
CA GLY A 15 16.81 0.79 -10.74
C GLY A 15 17.60 -0.05 -11.75
N VAL A 16 18.51 -0.87 -11.25
CA VAL A 16 19.33 -1.78 -12.07
C VAL A 16 18.45 -2.76 -12.86
N ALA A 17 17.45 -3.35 -12.20
CA ALA A 17 16.53 -4.28 -12.86
C ALA A 17 15.77 -3.63 -14.02
N PHE A 18 15.36 -2.36 -13.87
CA PHE A 18 14.67 -1.62 -14.92
C PHE A 18 15.55 -1.41 -16.15
N ASP A 19 16.78 -0.93 -15.97
CA ASP A 19 17.73 -0.66 -17.05
C ASP A 19 18.15 -1.95 -17.78
N PHE A 20 18.48 -2.99 -17.03
CA PHE A 20 18.90 -4.27 -17.62
C PHE A 20 17.73 -5.01 -18.30
N ARG A 21 16.50 -4.88 -17.77
CA ARG A 21 15.31 -5.44 -18.43
C ARG A 21 15.09 -4.85 -19.82
N ALA A 22 15.32 -3.54 -20.00
CA ALA A 22 15.17 -2.87 -21.29
C ALA A 22 16.17 -3.38 -22.34
N LYS A 23 17.37 -3.79 -21.89
CA LYS A 23 18.46 -4.28 -22.77
C LYS A 23 18.54 -5.80 -22.87
N ALA A 24 17.80 -6.54 -22.04
CA ALA A 24 17.92 -7.98 -21.95
C ALA A 24 17.28 -8.72 -23.13
N VAL A 25 17.98 -9.73 -23.62
CA VAL A 25 17.45 -10.73 -24.56
C VAL A 25 16.30 -11.50 -23.88
N THR A 26 15.31 -11.94 -24.67
CA THR A 26 14.03 -12.52 -24.23
C THR A 26 14.12 -13.58 -23.10
N GLY A 27 15.20 -14.36 -23.04
CA GLY A 27 15.38 -15.40 -22.01
C GLY A 27 15.67 -14.85 -20.61
N HIS A 28 16.31 -13.69 -20.49
CA HIS A 28 16.71 -13.10 -19.20
C HIS A 28 15.70 -12.09 -18.62
N ARG A 29 14.68 -11.71 -19.37
CA ARG A 29 13.65 -10.75 -18.92
C ARG A 29 12.93 -11.20 -17.66
N ARG A 30 12.61 -12.50 -17.55
CA ARG A 30 11.94 -13.07 -16.37
C ARG A 30 12.78 -12.95 -15.10
N LEU A 31 14.10 -13.01 -15.21
CA LEU A 31 15.01 -12.82 -14.07
C LEU A 31 14.93 -11.38 -13.55
N TRP A 32 15.06 -10.42 -14.47
CA TRP A 32 15.00 -9.00 -14.13
C TRP A 32 13.64 -8.57 -13.60
N ASP A 33 12.55 -9.16 -14.08
CA ASP A 33 11.20 -8.97 -13.53
C ASP A 33 11.10 -9.43 -12.07
N ARG A 34 11.77 -10.54 -11.72
CA ARG A 34 11.83 -11.02 -10.33
C ARG A 34 12.67 -10.09 -9.46
N VAL A 35 13.85 -9.67 -9.94
CA VAL A 35 14.73 -8.74 -9.22
C VAL A 35 13.99 -7.42 -8.94
N PHE A 36 13.30 -6.88 -9.95
CA PHE A 36 12.48 -5.68 -9.79
C PHE A 36 11.38 -5.85 -8.73
N LYS A 37 10.68 -6.98 -8.76
CA LYS A 37 9.61 -7.30 -7.82
C LYS A 37 10.14 -7.40 -6.38
N TYR A 38 11.23 -8.13 -6.17
CA TYR A 38 11.84 -8.28 -4.84
C TYR A 38 12.45 -6.98 -4.34
N GLY A 39 13.14 -6.22 -5.19
CA GLY A 39 13.67 -4.91 -4.84
C GLY A 39 12.57 -3.92 -4.43
N SER A 40 11.46 -3.91 -5.18
CA SER A 40 10.30 -3.08 -4.85
C SER A 40 9.64 -3.48 -3.54
N ALA A 41 9.44 -4.78 -3.30
CA ALA A 41 8.86 -5.29 -2.06
C ALA A 41 9.76 -4.96 -0.86
N MET A 42 11.06 -5.18 -0.99
CA MET A 42 12.05 -4.89 0.05
C MET A 42 12.07 -3.40 0.40
N ALA A 43 12.13 -2.52 -0.60
CA ALA A 43 12.10 -1.08 -0.40
C ALA A 43 10.81 -0.63 0.31
N THR A 44 9.65 -1.12 -0.12
CA THR A 44 8.35 -0.76 0.45
C THR A 44 8.20 -1.22 1.90
N LEU A 45 8.55 -2.48 2.19
CA LEU A 45 8.47 -3.03 3.55
C LEU A 45 9.42 -2.31 4.51
N THR A 46 10.64 -2.04 4.06
CA THR A 46 11.61 -1.33 4.89
C THR A 46 11.19 0.10 5.15
N GLN A 47 10.63 0.79 4.16
CA GLN A 47 10.11 2.15 4.33
C GLN A 47 8.96 2.17 5.33
N GLY A 48 8.00 1.25 5.23
CA GLY A 48 6.90 1.14 6.18
C GLY A 48 7.36 0.78 7.59
N TYR A 49 8.36 -0.10 7.72
CA TYR A 49 8.98 -0.43 9.00
C TYR A 49 9.65 0.81 9.65
N MET A 50 10.42 1.57 8.87
CA MET A 50 11.06 2.80 9.35
C MET A 50 10.02 3.81 9.82
N LEU A 51 8.92 3.96 9.07
CA LEU A 51 7.82 4.86 9.43
C LEU A 51 7.21 4.46 10.78
N GLY A 52 6.91 3.17 10.98
CA GLY A 52 6.37 2.67 12.24
C GLY A 52 7.32 2.90 13.43
N ARG A 53 8.62 2.66 13.24
CA ARG A 53 9.64 2.95 14.27
C ARG A 53 9.76 4.44 14.58
N TYR A 54 9.65 5.28 13.55
CA TYR A 54 9.70 6.74 13.71
C TYR A 54 8.51 7.26 14.54
N VAL A 55 7.31 6.76 14.28
CA VAL A 55 6.09 7.17 15.01
C VAL A 55 6.19 6.85 16.51
N LEU A 56 6.82 5.75 16.88
CA LEU A 56 7.03 5.34 18.27
C LEU A 56 8.35 5.80 18.89
N GLY A 57 9.02 6.80 18.26
CA GLY A 57 10.23 7.40 18.83
C GLY A 57 11.44 6.46 18.96
N PHE A 58 11.48 5.38 18.17
CA PHE A 58 12.55 4.35 18.19
C PHE A 58 12.68 3.59 19.52
N GLU A 59 11.62 3.54 20.31
CA GLU A 59 11.62 2.76 21.55
C GLU A 59 11.92 1.30 21.27
N ASP A 60 12.72 0.67 22.15
CA ASP A 60 13.03 -0.75 22.08
C ASP A 60 11.98 -1.57 22.83
N GLY A 61 11.50 -2.63 22.21
CA GLY A 61 10.50 -3.51 22.80
C GLY A 61 9.79 -4.35 21.75
N LEU A 62 9.03 -5.34 22.22
CA LEU A 62 8.26 -6.23 21.34
C LEU A 62 7.08 -5.46 20.67
N ILE A 63 6.39 -4.64 21.44
CA ILE A 63 5.22 -3.88 20.97
C ILE A 63 5.60 -2.90 19.85
N PRO A 64 6.65 -2.05 19.99
CA PRO A 64 7.10 -1.19 18.90
C PRO A 64 7.55 -1.94 17.65
N GLN A 65 8.16 -3.13 17.80
CA GLN A 65 8.55 -3.93 16.65
C GLN A 65 7.34 -4.51 15.90
N LEU A 66 6.34 -5.01 16.62
CA LEU A 66 5.09 -5.50 16.02
C LEU A 66 4.33 -4.37 15.30
N PHE A 67 4.27 -3.20 15.92
CA PHE A 67 3.68 -2.00 15.31
C PHE A 67 4.40 -1.60 14.03
N ALA A 68 5.74 -1.59 14.04
CA ALA A 68 6.54 -1.30 12.85
C ALA A 68 6.33 -2.35 11.74
N GLY A 69 6.19 -3.63 12.10
CA GLY A 69 5.84 -4.69 11.16
C GLY A 69 4.45 -4.53 10.55
N LEU A 70 3.45 -4.19 11.37
CA LEU A 70 2.10 -3.88 10.91
C LEU A 70 2.10 -2.67 9.95
N SER A 71 2.83 -1.61 10.31
CA SER A 71 3.01 -0.43 9.47
C SER A 71 3.65 -0.76 8.12
N ALA A 72 4.66 -1.66 8.10
CA ALA A 72 5.29 -2.12 6.88
C ALA A 72 4.30 -2.82 5.94
N ILE A 73 3.46 -3.71 6.47
CA ILE A 73 2.43 -4.42 5.69
C ILE A 73 1.36 -3.45 5.18
N CYS A 74 0.93 -2.49 6.01
CA CYS A 74 -0.05 -1.48 5.64
C CYS A 74 0.45 -0.61 4.48
N VAL A 75 1.68 -0.11 4.55
CA VAL A 75 2.30 0.69 3.49
C VAL A 75 2.46 -0.13 2.22
N ALA A 76 2.87 -1.40 2.31
CA ALA A 76 2.96 -2.29 1.16
C ALA A 76 1.60 -2.51 0.49
N ALA A 77 0.53 -2.71 1.27
CA ALA A 77 -0.83 -2.84 0.76
C ALA A 77 -1.32 -1.55 0.08
N ALA A 78 -1.02 -0.38 0.65
CA ALA A 78 -1.37 0.91 0.08
C ALA A 78 -0.67 1.15 -1.27
N TYR A 79 0.62 0.85 -1.39
CA TYR A 79 1.32 0.93 -2.67
C TYR A 79 0.81 -0.08 -3.68
N GLY A 80 0.50 -1.31 -3.26
CA GLY A 80 -0.14 -2.31 -4.11
C GLY A 80 -1.50 -1.85 -4.63
N TYR A 81 -2.29 -1.21 -3.78
CA TYR A 81 -3.56 -0.61 -4.13
C TYR A 81 -3.43 0.50 -5.20
N ILE A 82 -2.52 1.46 -4.99
CA ILE A 82 -2.24 2.54 -5.95
C ILE A 82 -1.78 1.95 -7.29
N GLY A 83 -0.91 0.93 -7.28
CA GLY A 83 -0.48 0.23 -8.48
C GLY A 83 -1.62 -0.45 -9.23
N CYS A 84 -2.53 -1.12 -8.51
CA CYS A 84 -3.72 -1.72 -9.11
C CYS A 84 -4.69 -0.68 -9.68
N ALA A 85 -4.89 0.45 -8.99
CA ALA A 85 -5.71 1.55 -9.48
C ALA A 85 -5.14 2.15 -10.78
N TRP A 86 -3.82 2.31 -10.85
CA TRP A 86 -3.14 2.74 -12.07
C TRP A 86 -3.34 1.76 -13.23
N LEU A 87 -3.18 0.45 -12.97
CA LEU A 87 -3.41 -0.58 -13.97
C LEU A 87 -4.85 -0.57 -14.46
N LEU A 88 -5.83 -0.36 -13.57
CA LEU A 88 -7.24 -0.29 -13.92
C LEU A 88 -7.53 0.83 -14.94
N MET A 89 -6.85 1.98 -14.82
CA MET A 89 -7.00 3.11 -15.73
C MET A 89 -6.26 2.95 -17.07
N LYS A 90 -5.24 2.11 -17.11
CA LYS A 90 -4.33 2.01 -18.27
C LYS A 90 -4.48 0.71 -19.07
N THR A 91 -5.16 -0.29 -18.53
CA THR A 91 -5.29 -1.61 -19.18
C THR A 91 -6.77 -1.95 -19.40
N GLU A 92 -7.01 -2.77 -20.44
CA GLU A 92 -8.32 -3.30 -20.80
C GLU A 92 -8.30 -4.82 -20.76
N GLY A 93 -9.48 -5.46 -20.72
CA GLY A 93 -9.62 -6.91 -20.79
C GLY A 93 -9.33 -7.65 -19.48
N ASP A 94 -8.75 -8.83 -19.59
CA ASP A 94 -8.51 -9.73 -18.43
C ASP A 94 -7.53 -9.16 -17.41
N THR A 95 -6.57 -8.34 -17.83
CA THR A 95 -5.62 -7.67 -16.94
C THR A 95 -6.34 -6.66 -16.05
N GLN A 96 -7.29 -5.93 -16.59
CA GLN A 96 -8.12 -4.98 -15.85
C GLN A 96 -8.96 -5.69 -14.78
N LYS A 97 -9.60 -6.82 -15.13
CA LYS A 97 -10.37 -7.61 -14.17
C LYS A 97 -9.54 -8.13 -13.02
N ARG A 98 -8.33 -8.64 -13.31
CA ARG A 98 -7.39 -9.09 -12.28
C ARG A 98 -6.90 -7.93 -11.41
N ALA A 99 -6.62 -6.78 -12.00
CA ALA A 99 -6.23 -5.57 -11.27
C ALA A 99 -7.35 -5.09 -10.35
N ALA A 100 -8.62 -5.13 -10.78
CA ALA A 100 -9.77 -4.76 -9.98
C ALA A 100 -9.93 -5.66 -8.73
N VAL A 101 -9.89 -6.98 -8.91
CA VAL A 101 -10.01 -7.94 -7.79
C VAL A 101 -8.85 -7.81 -6.81
N THR A 102 -7.63 -7.71 -7.33
CA THR A 102 -6.42 -7.57 -6.49
C THR A 102 -6.40 -6.22 -5.78
N GLY A 103 -6.72 -5.14 -6.50
CA GLY A 103 -6.81 -3.80 -5.96
C GLY A 103 -7.82 -3.69 -4.83
N ARG A 104 -9.00 -4.29 -5.00
CA ARG A 104 -10.02 -4.32 -3.94
C ARG A 104 -9.52 -5.03 -2.68
N ARG A 105 -8.85 -6.18 -2.83
CA ARG A 105 -8.25 -6.90 -1.69
C ARG A 105 -7.17 -6.08 -0.99
N MET A 106 -6.28 -5.45 -1.76
CA MET A 106 -5.22 -4.59 -1.23
C MET A 106 -5.80 -3.33 -0.57
N GLY A 107 -6.85 -2.74 -1.13
CA GLY A 107 -7.56 -1.60 -0.54
C GLY A 107 -8.16 -1.93 0.82
N TRP A 108 -8.85 -3.06 0.96
CA TRP A 108 -9.38 -3.51 2.25
C TRP A 108 -8.29 -3.82 3.26
N LEU A 109 -7.18 -4.45 2.82
CA LEU A 109 -6.01 -4.69 3.66
C LEU A 109 -5.37 -3.37 4.15
N ALA A 110 -5.22 -2.40 3.26
CA ALA A 110 -4.70 -1.08 3.61
C ALA A 110 -5.62 -0.36 4.59
N ALA A 111 -6.93 -0.39 4.36
CA ALA A 111 -7.93 0.21 5.24
C ALA A 111 -7.94 -0.40 6.63
N ALA A 112 -7.98 -1.74 6.69
CA ALA A 112 -7.90 -2.47 7.95
C ALA A 112 -6.59 -2.17 8.69
N GLY A 113 -5.47 -2.08 7.97
CA GLY A 113 -4.17 -1.72 8.52
C GLY A 113 -4.14 -0.29 9.08
N ILE A 114 -4.70 0.68 8.36
CA ILE A 114 -4.80 2.08 8.84
C ILE A 114 -5.67 2.15 10.09
N LEU A 115 -6.82 1.48 10.10
CA LEU A 115 -7.68 1.43 11.29
C LEU A 115 -6.98 0.75 12.46
N ALA A 116 -6.29 -0.36 12.24
CA ALA A 116 -5.52 -1.05 13.28
C ALA A 116 -4.41 -0.15 13.86
N ILE A 117 -3.64 0.53 12.99
CA ILE A 117 -2.60 1.49 13.41
C ILE A 117 -3.22 2.63 14.20
N SER A 118 -4.35 3.19 13.74
CA SER A 118 -5.05 4.28 14.43
C SER A 118 -5.55 3.87 15.81
N LEU A 119 -6.04 2.63 15.97
CA LEU A 119 -6.49 2.11 17.25
C LEU A 119 -5.34 1.76 18.20
N VAL A 120 -4.23 1.25 17.67
CA VAL A 120 -3.06 0.85 18.50
C VAL A 120 -2.24 2.06 18.92
N ASN A 121 -2.24 3.13 18.13
CA ASN A 121 -1.41 4.31 18.34
C ASN A 121 -1.56 4.94 19.75
N PRO A 122 -2.77 5.17 20.31
CA PRO A 122 -2.93 5.71 21.66
C PRO A 122 -2.47 4.75 22.76
N PHE A 123 -2.46 3.43 22.49
CA PHE A 123 -1.99 2.44 23.46
C PHE A 123 -0.47 2.22 23.40
N ALA A 124 0.15 2.55 22.26
CA ALA A 124 1.57 2.36 22.03
C ALA A 124 2.44 3.48 22.61
N SER A 125 1.88 4.67 22.85
CA SER A 125 2.60 5.80 23.42
C SER A 125 1.67 6.64 24.32
N SER A 126 2.08 6.82 25.58
CA SER A 126 1.36 7.64 26.54
C SER A 126 1.27 9.11 26.11
N VAL A 127 2.30 9.62 25.45
CA VAL A 127 2.33 10.99 24.91
C VAL A 127 1.26 11.22 23.84
N ILE A 128 0.99 10.19 23.02
CA ILE A 128 -0.04 10.23 21.99
C ILE A 128 -1.42 10.08 22.62
N ALA A 129 -1.55 9.20 23.65
CA ALA A 129 -2.80 9.04 24.40
C ALA A 129 -3.24 10.35 25.05
N ASP A 130 -2.33 11.05 25.71
CA ASP A 130 -2.62 12.33 26.37
C ASP A 130 -3.08 13.39 25.36
N ARG A 131 -2.53 13.41 24.15
CA ARG A 131 -2.96 14.30 23.08
C ARG A 131 -4.31 13.92 22.49
N TRP A 132 -4.60 12.63 22.35
CA TRP A 132 -5.87 12.16 21.80
C TRP A 132 -7.06 12.41 22.73
N PHE A 133 -6.84 12.42 24.04
CA PHE A 133 -7.87 12.65 25.05
C PHE A 133 -7.88 14.08 25.61
N SER A 134 -6.97 14.95 25.19
CA SER A 134 -6.99 16.36 25.57
C SER A 134 -7.93 17.19 24.67
N PHE A 135 -8.74 17.99 25.26
CA PHE A 135 -9.54 19.00 24.57
C PHE A 135 -8.66 20.24 24.29
N PRO A 136 -8.58 20.78 23.05
CA PRO A 136 -9.42 20.56 21.86
C PRO A 136 -8.82 19.61 20.79
N GLU A 137 -7.72 18.92 21.06
CA GLU A 137 -6.96 18.15 20.06
C GLU A 137 -7.72 16.93 19.54
N ILE A 138 -8.66 16.39 20.32
CA ILE A 138 -9.53 15.29 19.91
C ILE A 138 -10.36 15.65 18.65
N ILE A 139 -10.77 16.92 18.50
CA ILE A 139 -11.54 17.38 17.35
C ILE A 139 -10.69 17.39 16.08
N LEU A 140 -9.37 17.58 16.20
CA LEU A 140 -8.44 17.56 15.09
C LEU A 140 -7.99 16.12 14.72
N ALA A 141 -8.04 15.19 15.66
CA ALA A 141 -7.66 13.79 15.45
C ALA A 141 -8.79 12.97 14.79
N LEU A 142 -10.05 13.23 15.12
CA LEU A 142 -11.22 12.52 14.61
C LEU A 142 -11.43 12.58 13.08
N PRO A 143 -11.21 13.69 12.38
CA PRO A 143 -11.40 13.75 10.92
C PRO A 143 -10.52 12.79 10.15
N MET A 144 -9.30 12.48 10.61
CA MET A 144 -8.38 11.60 9.89
C MET A 144 -8.92 10.18 9.68
N PRO A 145 -9.31 9.41 10.72
CA PRO A 145 -9.85 8.06 10.50
C PRO A 145 -11.19 8.08 9.76
N ILE A 146 -12.00 9.13 9.93
CA ILE A 146 -13.27 9.30 9.22
C ILE A 146 -13.02 9.52 7.73
N MET A 147 -12.10 10.42 7.35
CA MET A 147 -11.74 10.65 5.95
C MET A 147 -11.19 9.39 5.28
N VAL A 148 -10.34 8.64 5.97
CA VAL A 148 -9.82 7.37 5.46
C VAL A 148 -10.95 6.37 5.25
N GLY A 149 -11.88 6.25 6.20
CA GLY A 149 -13.07 5.40 6.06
C GLY A 149 -13.93 5.78 4.86
N VAL A 150 -14.22 7.07 4.71
CA VAL A 150 -15.01 7.58 3.57
C VAL A 150 -14.30 7.33 2.25
N LEU A 151 -12.99 7.59 2.18
CA LEU A 151 -12.19 7.38 0.97
C LEU A 151 -12.18 5.90 0.57
N VAL A 152 -12.06 4.99 1.53
CA VAL A 152 -12.09 3.54 1.28
C VAL A 152 -13.45 3.10 0.78
N LEU A 153 -14.55 3.59 1.38
CA LEU A 153 -15.91 3.27 0.94
C LEU A 153 -16.19 3.84 -0.47
N ALA A 154 -15.78 5.07 -0.74
CA ALA A 154 -15.92 5.69 -2.05
C ALA A 154 -15.17 4.90 -3.13
N VAL A 155 -13.98 4.46 -2.81
CA VAL A 155 -13.17 3.66 -3.74
C VAL A 155 -13.73 2.25 -3.91
N ASP A 156 -14.20 1.59 -2.84
CA ASP A 156 -14.86 0.26 -2.97
C ASP A 156 -16.12 0.37 -3.86
N GLN A 157 -16.89 1.44 -3.73
CA GLN A 157 -18.02 1.70 -4.62
C GLN A 157 -17.57 1.94 -6.07
N TYR A 158 -16.48 2.68 -6.28
CA TYR A 158 -15.93 2.88 -7.61
C TYR A 158 -15.50 1.55 -8.25
N PHE A 159 -14.83 0.68 -7.51
CA PHE A 159 -14.43 -0.66 -7.99
C PHE A 159 -15.62 -1.60 -8.23
N LYS A 160 -16.74 -1.42 -7.53
CA LYS A 160 -17.98 -2.18 -7.77
C LYS A 160 -18.73 -1.70 -9.02
N ASN A 161 -18.66 -0.40 -9.29
CA ASN A 161 -19.39 0.24 -10.39
C ASN A 161 -18.59 0.30 -11.69
N VAL A 162 -17.34 -0.19 -11.73
CA VAL A 162 -16.60 -0.37 -12.99
C VAL A 162 -17.38 -1.44 -13.78
N PRO A 163 -18.03 -1.09 -14.91
CA PRO A 163 -18.81 -2.02 -15.67
C PRO A 163 -17.91 -3.18 -16.10
N THR A 164 -18.26 -4.36 -15.68
CA THR A 164 -17.66 -5.59 -16.22
C THR A 164 -17.97 -5.59 -17.72
N ILE A 165 -16.96 -5.86 -18.54
CA ILE A 165 -17.03 -5.82 -20.02
C ILE A 165 -18.25 -6.57 -20.59
N ASN A 166 -18.92 -7.42 -19.82
CA ASN A 166 -20.18 -8.03 -20.20
C ASN A 166 -21.33 -7.03 -20.41
N ASP A 167 -21.29 -5.85 -19.77
CA ASP A 167 -22.32 -4.83 -19.95
C ASP A 167 -22.02 -3.92 -21.16
N VAL A 168 -20.75 -3.79 -21.54
CA VAL A 168 -20.34 -2.99 -22.71
C VAL A 168 -20.63 -3.74 -24.03
N GLY A 169 -20.58 -5.07 -24.01
CA GLY A 169 -20.90 -5.90 -25.17
C GLY A 169 -22.37 -5.83 -25.63
N SER A 170 -23.27 -5.41 -24.73
CA SER A 170 -24.69 -5.22 -25.06
C SER A 170 -25.01 -3.89 -25.75
N TRP A 171 -24.08 -2.95 -25.79
CA TRP A 171 -24.25 -1.62 -26.38
C TRP A 171 -23.70 -1.49 -27.83
N PHE A 172 -22.93 -2.49 -28.28
CA PHE A 172 -22.51 -2.59 -29.67
C PHE A 172 -23.22 -3.77 -30.35
N PRO A 173 -24.35 -3.56 -31.01
CA PRO A 173 -24.85 -4.55 -31.97
C PRO A 173 -23.84 -4.65 -33.10
N LEU A 174 -23.21 -5.84 -33.22
CA LEU A 174 -22.40 -6.16 -34.39
C LEU A 174 -23.33 -6.12 -35.62
N SER A 175 -23.24 -5.04 -36.38
CA SER A 175 -23.73 -4.91 -37.75
C SER A 175 -22.66 -5.35 -38.75
#